data_a12e589a8254e84e61ededa504260bdf
#
_entry.id   a12e589a8254e84e61ededa504260bdf
#
_cell.length_a   1.000
_cell.length_b   1.000
_cell.length_c   1.000
_cell.angle_alpha   90.00
_cell.angle_beta   90.00
_cell.angle_gamma   90.00
#
_symmetry.space_group_name_H-M   'P 1'
#
loop_
_entity.id
_entity.type
_entity.pdbx_description
1 polymer ?
#
loop_
_entity_poly.entity_id
_entity_poly.type
_entity_poly.pdbx_seq_one_letter_code
_entity_poly.pdbx_strand_id
1 'polypeptide(L)'
;TKDYPTRSIAWYGKRRCKNGGKEPPQDKQSVYLRTQKDVEEMKNGEFVTETFNGVNEFLSVIGKRSPNNVFKGEKLSSEKSDYDFTMTSSYAESEELMAKGYKDGLNDLQKCKSLKVNRTTNIRKNIPQTGIVGYAPHVPNAIAGVPQSMIAQQKIEQRAKVLTIVYDIGASANVDAERFVSAGRHVLDLVQTLELQGYRVRVDIQHAFCTHKERAICRITVKNHRQPINPLKISYLLIHPSFCRRQGFRWLETVTELTNPDFASGYGRPLYWQVDSDGASTDQIREYLRQHRLLEKGTFFTNFYEAENHSADELVELMGIKKKSSK
;
A
#
# COMPACT_ATOMS: atom_id res chain seq x y z
N THR A 1 -17.50 -24.22 37.65
CA THR A 1 -16.67 -23.02 37.58
C THR A 1 -15.22 -23.44 37.66
N LYS A 2 -14.57 -23.60 36.52
CA LYS A 2 -13.13 -23.83 36.42
C LYS A 2 -12.56 -22.56 35.78
N ASP A 3 -11.85 -21.81 36.63
CA ASP A 3 -11.08 -20.66 36.21
C ASP A 3 -9.95 -21.11 35.29
N TYR A 4 -9.99 -20.67 34.03
CA TYR A 4 -8.83 -20.74 33.10
C TYR A 4 -8.01 -19.49 33.30
N PRO A 5 -6.70 -19.59 33.52
CA PRO A 5 -5.84 -18.42 33.53
C PRO A 5 -5.72 -17.87 32.11
N THR A 6 -6.34 -16.75 31.84
CA THR A 6 -6.08 -15.91 30.69
C THR A 6 -4.64 -15.44 30.76
N ARG A 7 -3.74 -16.07 30.00
CA ARG A 7 -2.44 -15.50 29.70
C ARG A 7 -2.67 -14.29 28.79
N SER A 8 -2.73 -13.13 29.43
CA SER A 8 -2.72 -11.87 28.72
C SER A 8 -1.43 -11.76 27.90
N ILE A 9 -1.57 -11.73 26.57
CA ILE A 9 -0.51 -11.27 25.68
C ILE A 9 -0.19 -9.84 26.15
N ALA A 10 1.03 -9.61 26.60
CA ALA A 10 1.46 -8.30 27.07
C ALA A 10 1.59 -7.36 25.87
N TRP A 11 0.48 -6.74 25.52
CA TRP A 11 0.44 -5.64 24.57
C TRP A 11 1.00 -4.40 25.27
N TYR A 12 2.11 -3.86 24.76
CA TYR A 12 2.64 -2.58 25.21
C TYR A 12 1.73 -1.44 24.72
N GLY A 13 0.68 -1.17 25.48
CA GLY A 13 -0.19 -0.03 25.30
C GLY A 13 -0.58 0.55 26.66
N LYS A 14 -0.42 1.85 26.84
CA LYS A 14 -0.87 2.55 28.06
C LYS A 14 -2.36 2.31 28.29
N ARG A 15 -2.71 1.47 29.27
CA ARG A 15 -4.07 1.46 29.82
C ARG A 15 -4.33 2.82 30.44
N ARG A 16 -5.32 3.55 29.95
CA ARG A 16 -5.93 4.64 30.71
C ARG A 16 -6.63 4.05 31.92
N CYS A 17 -6.01 4.11 33.07
CA CYS A 17 -6.68 3.85 34.33
C CYS A 17 -7.70 4.97 34.56
N LYS A 18 -8.99 4.67 34.40
CA LYS A 18 -10.07 5.42 35.04
C LYS A 18 -10.13 4.93 36.48
N ASN A 19 -9.40 5.55 37.35
CA ASN A 19 -9.64 5.70 38.82
C ASN A 19 -8.31 6.11 39.45
N GLY A 20 -8.33 7.22 40.18
CA GLY A 20 -7.22 7.89 40.81
C GLY A 20 -6.34 7.03 41.72
N GLY A 21 -5.46 6.25 41.12
CA GLY A 21 -4.41 5.51 41.79
C GLY A 21 -3.05 6.05 41.34
N LYS A 22 -2.15 6.23 42.30
CA LYS A 22 -0.79 6.72 42.16
C LYS A 22 -0.12 6.12 40.94
N GLU A 23 0.55 6.96 40.12
CA GLU A 23 1.38 6.51 39.01
C GLU A 23 2.33 5.41 39.47
N PRO A 24 2.46 4.31 38.72
CA PRO A 24 3.49 3.33 38.99
C PRO A 24 4.86 3.98 38.81
N PRO A 25 5.86 3.59 39.59
CA PRO A 25 7.19 4.17 39.54
C PRO A 25 7.73 4.10 38.12
N GLN A 26 8.36 5.19 37.67
CA GLN A 26 8.89 5.42 36.31
C GLN A 26 9.98 4.43 35.85
N ASP A 27 10.33 3.44 36.63
CA ASP A 27 11.47 2.54 36.41
C ASP A 27 11.19 1.29 35.57
N LYS A 28 10.07 1.22 34.84
CA LYS A 28 9.81 0.11 33.90
C LYS A 28 9.37 0.55 32.51
N GLN A 29 9.78 1.70 32.06
CA GLN A 29 10.04 1.89 30.65
C GLN A 29 11.40 1.24 30.37
N SER A 30 11.41 -0.03 30.01
CA SER A 30 12.53 -0.60 29.28
C SER A 30 12.50 0.06 27.89
N VAL A 31 12.98 1.28 27.82
CA VAL A 31 13.55 1.81 26.61
C VAL A 31 14.66 0.82 26.30
N TYR A 32 14.46 -0.06 25.33
CA TYR A 32 15.53 -0.82 24.74
C TYR A 32 16.46 0.22 24.10
N LEU A 33 17.45 0.68 24.90
CA LEU A 33 18.56 1.45 24.41
C LEU A 33 19.28 0.51 23.43
N ARG A 34 19.00 0.69 22.14
CA ARG A 34 19.70 -0.04 21.09
C ARG A 34 21.16 0.37 21.13
N THR A 35 22.02 -0.60 21.23
CA THR A 35 23.46 -0.34 21.10
C THR A 35 23.78 0.01 19.65
N GLN A 36 24.87 0.73 19.40
CA GLN A 36 25.37 0.97 18.05
C GLN A 36 25.52 -0.34 17.25
N LYS A 37 25.86 -1.42 17.92
CA LYS A 37 25.97 -2.76 17.34
C LYS A 37 24.60 -3.28 16.85
N ASP A 38 23.54 -3.07 17.62
CA ASP A 38 22.17 -3.47 17.19
C ASP A 38 21.72 -2.68 15.95
N VAL A 39 22.13 -1.41 15.84
CA VAL A 39 21.85 -0.57 14.67
C VAL A 39 22.65 -1.02 13.44
N GLU A 40 23.90 -1.45 13.60
CA GLU A 40 24.72 -2.00 12.51
C GLU A 40 24.22 -3.37 12.05
N GLU A 41 23.85 -4.26 12.97
CA GLU A 41 23.24 -5.55 12.66
C GLU A 41 21.90 -5.38 11.92
N MET A 42 21.13 -4.35 12.28
CA MET A 42 19.88 -4.02 11.57
C MET A 42 20.11 -3.49 10.15
N LYS A 43 21.18 -2.75 9.90
CA LYS A 43 21.52 -2.26 8.54
C LYS A 43 21.91 -3.39 7.61
N ASN A 44 22.52 -4.45 8.14
CA ASN A 44 23.05 -5.60 7.40
C ASN A 44 22.17 -6.86 7.49
N GLY A 45 20.95 -6.74 8.00
CA GLY A 45 20.06 -7.88 8.19
C GLY A 45 19.64 -8.54 6.88
N GLU A 46 19.38 -9.83 6.95
CA GLU A 46 18.96 -10.64 5.81
C GLU A 46 17.53 -10.28 5.37
N PHE A 47 17.33 -10.19 4.05
CA PHE A 47 16.04 -9.92 3.45
C PHE A 47 15.46 -11.18 2.83
N VAL A 48 14.27 -11.56 3.26
CA VAL A 48 13.42 -12.49 2.55
C VAL A 48 12.39 -11.70 1.77
N THR A 49 12.46 -11.77 0.45
CA THR A 49 11.56 -11.00 -0.42
C THR A 49 10.81 -11.91 -1.37
N GLU A 50 9.49 -11.76 -1.41
CA GLU A 50 8.65 -12.43 -2.39
C GLU A 50 7.79 -11.43 -3.15
N THR A 51 7.68 -11.62 -4.47
CA THR A 51 6.86 -10.74 -5.32
C THR A 51 5.86 -11.58 -6.11
N PHE A 52 4.61 -11.16 -6.08
CA PHE A 52 3.49 -11.80 -6.76
C PHE A 52 2.91 -10.86 -7.82
N ASN A 53 2.70 -11.38 -9.03
CA ASN A 53 2.16 -10.60 -10.14
C ASN A 53 0.64 -10.38 -10.05
N GLY A 54 0.01 -10.94 -9.04
CA GLY A 54 -1.41 -10.77 -8.79
C GLY A 54 -1.88 -11.46 -7.51
N VAL A 55 -3.05 -11.06 -7.05
CA VAL A 55 -3.67 -11.56 -5.82
C VAL A 55 -3.94 -13.07 -5.89
N ASN A 56 -4.37 -13.57 -7.04
CA ASN A 56 -4.67 -15.02 -7.21
C ASN A 56 -3.40 -15.88 -7.07
N GLU A 57 -2.27 -15.41 -7.61
CA GLU A 57 -0.98 -16.08 -7.43
C GLU A 57 -0.60 -16.11 -5.95
N PHE A 58 -0.67 -14.97 -5.29
CA PHE A 58 -0.41 -14.84 -3.86
C PHE A 58 -1.25 -15.84 -3.03
N LEU A 59 -2.58 -15.83 -3.22
CA LEU A 59 -3.49 -16.72 -2.49
C LEU A 59 -3.22 -18.20 -2.78
N SER A 60 -2.93 -18.56 -4.03
CA SER A 60 -2.59 -19.93 -4.38
C SER A 60 -1.32 -20.42 -3.67
N VAL A 61 -0.35 -19.55 -3.48
CA VAL A 61 0.91 -19.87 -2.80
C VAL A 61 0.68 -20.03 -1.30
N ILE A 62 0.07 -19.05 -0.63
CA ILE A 62 -0.14 -19.11 0.82
C ILE A 62 -1.12 -20.19 1.25
N GLY A 63 -2.07 -20.58 0.36
CA GLY A 63 -3.01 -21.66 0.61
C GLY A 63 -2.38 -23.06 0.55
N LYS A 64 -1.29 -23.23 -0.20
CA LYS A 64 -0.59 -24.51 -0.35
C LYS A 64 0.54 -24.74 0.63
N ARG A 65 1.08 -23.66 1.21
CA ARG A 65 2.23 -23.73 2.12
C ARG A 65 1.82 -24.19 3.51
N SER A 66 2.68 -25.00 4.12
CA SER A 66 2.57 -25.34 5.53
C SER A 66 3.13 -24.20 6.40
N PRO A 67 2.60 -24.01 7.61
CA PRO A 67 3.14 -23.03 8.54
C PRO A 67 4.61 -23.31 8.89
N ASN A 68 5.41 -22.27 8.98
CA ASN A 68 6.79 -22.33 9.43
C ASN A 68 6.85 -22.66 10.93
N ASN A 69 7.81 -23.49 11.33
CA ASN A 69 8.05 -23.89 12.71
C ASN A 69 8.38 -22.72 13.65
N VAL A 70 8.88 -21.60 13.13
CA VAL A 70 9.12 -20.37 13.90
C VAL A 70 7.87 -19.94 14.66
N PHE A 71 6.68 -20.09 14.06
CA PHE A 71 5.41 -19.65 14.65
C PHE A 71 4.77 -20.69 15.58
N LYS A 72 5.28 -21.92 15.69
CA LYS A 72 4.93 -22.98 16.68
C LYS A 72 3.45 -23.03 17.09
N GLY A 73 2.53 -22.92 16.10
CA GLY A 73 1.08 -22.99 16.36
C GLY A 73 0.43 -21.67 16.74
N GLU A 74 1.16 -20.58 16.86
CA GLU A 74 0.58 -19.23 16.89
C GLU A 74 0.13 -18.88 15.47
N LYS A 75 -1.15 -18.61 15.31
CA LYS A 75 -1.77 -18.31 14.02
C LYS A 75 -2.68 -17.10 14.20
N LEU A 76 -2.11 -15.90 14.18
CA LEU A 76 -2.91 -14.68 14.22
C LEU A 76 -3.71 -14.47 12.93
N SER A 77 -3.32 -15.13 11.82
CA SER A 77 -4.13 -15.16 10.62
C SER A 77 -5.45 -15.91 10.80
N SER A 78 -5.55 -16.80 11.79
CA SER A 78 -6.69 -17.69 12.03
C SER A 78 -7.79 -17.04 12.89
N GLU A 79 -8.79 -17.84 13.28
CA GLU A 79 -9.99 -17.45 14.01
C GLU A 79 -9.75 -16.87 15.43
N LYS A 80 -8.53 -16.99 15.96
CA LYS A 80 -8.18 -16.49 17.30
C LYS A 80 -7.93 -14.99 17.37
N SER A 81 -7.89 -14.29 16.24
CA SER A 81 -7.73 -12.83 16.23
C SER A 81 -9.06 -12.15 16.50
N ASP A 82 -9.03 -11.17 17.41
CA ASP A 82 -10.20 -10.38 17.76
C ASP A 82 -10.80 -9.66 16.56
N TYR A 83 -12.14 -9.54 16.55
CA TYR A 83 -12.86 -8.80 15.51
C TYR A 83 -12.43 -7.35 15.42
N ASP A 84 -12.21 -6.67 16.53
CA ASP A 84 -11.76 -5.28 16.61
C ASP A 84 -10.38 -5.08 15.94
N PHE A 85 -9.56 -6.14 15.93
CA PHE A 85 -8.26 -6.11 15.29
C PHE A 85 -8.35 -6.36 13.78
N THR A 86 -9.20 -7.27 13.33
CA THR A 86 -9.25 -7.71 11.93
C THR A 86 -10.46 -7.22 11.15
N MET A 87 -11.51 -6.77 11.83
CA MET A 87 -12.85 -6.49 11.28
C MET A 87 -13.47 -7.71 10.55
N THR A 88 -13.06 -8.91 10.92
CA THR A 88 -13.65 -10.17 10.44
C THR A 88 -13.64 -11.21 11.55
N SER A 89 -14.67 -12.07 11.59
CA SER A 89 -14.79 -13.13 12.59
C SER A 89 -13.94 -14.34 12.26
N SER A 90 -13.61 -14.54 10.96
CA SER A 90 -12.87 -15.71 10.50
C SER A 90 -11.99 -15.41 9.29
N TYR A 91 -11.07 -16.32 8.99
CA TYR A 91 -10.28 -16.25 7.76
C TYR A 91 -11.18 -16.43 6.52
N ALA A 92 -12.18 -17.33 6.60
CA ALA A 92 -13.13 -17.57 5.51
C ALA A 92 -13.96 -16.31 5.17
N GLU A 93 -14.42 -15.57 6.18
CA GLU A 93 -15.10 -14.29 5.98
C GLU A 93 -14.19 -13.29 5.25
N SER A 94 -12.93 -13.24 5.60
CA SER A 94 -11.96 -12.38 4.92
C SER A 94 -11.75 -12.74 3.45
N GLU A 95 -11.77 -14.02 3.10
CA GLU A 95 -11.72 -14.50 1.71
C GLU A 95 -13.00 -14.15 0.94
N GLU A 96 -14.15 -14.26 1.59
CA GLU A 96 -15.44 -13.88 1.00
C GLU A 96 -15.50 -12.36 0.70
N LEU A 97 -15.08 -11.52 1.64
CA LEU A 97 -14.97 -10.09 1.45
C LEU A 97 -13.98 -9.72 0.34
N MET A 98 -12.87 -10.42 0.24
CA MET A 98 -11.91 -10.21 -0.85
C MET A 98 -12.51 -10.56 -2.22
N ALA A 99 -13.30 -11.62 -2.32
CA ALA A 99 -13.97 -12.02 -3.55
C ALA A 99 -15.07 -11.03 -3.95
N LYS A 100 -15.87 -10.55 -2.99
CA LYS A 100 -16.99 -9.63 -3.21
C LYS A 100 -16.58 -8.15 -3.29
N GLY A 101 -15.48 -7.78 -2.66
CA GLY A 101 -15.03 -6.41 -2.42
C GLY A 101 -15.68 -5.80 -1.17
N TYR A 102 -15.03 -4.77 -0.63
CA TYR A 102 -15.47 -4.09 0.59
C TYR A 102 -16.30 -2.84 0.25
N LYS A 103 -17.63 -3.00 0.20
CA LYS A 103 -18.57 -1.94 -0.19
C LYS A 103 -18.59 -0.79 0.80
N ASP A 104 -18.56 -1.08 2.10
CA ASP A 104 -18.66 -0.06 3.15
C ASP A 104 -17.45 0.87 3.14
N GLY A 105 -16.29 0.36 2.74
CA GLY A 105 -15.10 1.18 2.51
C GLY A 105 -15.26 2.25 1.43
N LEU A 106 -16.23 2.07 0.52
CA LEU A 106 -16.50 2.98 -0.60
C LEU A 106 -17.59 4.02 -0.31
N ASN A 107 -18.36 3.89 0.80
CA ASN A 107 -19.52 4.75 1.05
C ASN A 107 -19.20 6.25 1.06
N ASP A 108 -18.04 6.63 1.55
CA ASP A 108 -17.58 8.02 1.56
C ASP A 108 -16.94 8.46 0.23
N LEU A 109 -16.38 7.51 -0.54
CA LEU A 109 -15.81 7.77 -1.86
C LEU A 109 -16.88 8.08 -2.90
N GLN A 110 -18.09 7.56 -2.75
CA GLN A 110 -19.21 7.84 -3.68
C GLN A 110 -19.66 9.30 -3.62
N LYS A 111 -19.32 10.04 -2.56
CA LYS A 111 -19.53 11.51 -2.50
C LYS A 111 -18.52 12.27 -3.38
N CYS A 112 -17.40 11.68 -3.71
CA CYS A 112 -16.45 12.19 -4.68
C CYS A 112 -16.95 11.84 -6.09
N LYS A 113 -17.62 12.79 -6.74
CA LYS A 113 -18.10 12.87 -8.14
C LYS A 113 -17.93 11.58 -8.95
N SER A 114 -19.04 11.04 -9.46
CA SER A 114 -19.10 9.90 -10.38
C SER A 114 -18.03 9.98 -11.48
N LEU A 115 -16.98 9.20 -11.31
CA LEU A 115 -15.83 9.22 -12.19
C LEU A 115 -16.17 8.49 -13.48
N LYS A 116 -16.41 9.21 -14.55
CA LYS A 116 -16.40 8.66 -15.90
C LYS A 116 -14.98 8.24 -16.22
N VAL A 117 -14.63 6.99 -15.92
CA VAL A 117 -13.34 6.41 -16.28
C VAL A 117 -13.25 6.38 -17.81
N ASN A 118 -12.45 7.26 -18.37
CA ASN A 118 -12.08 7.17 -19.78
C ASN A 118 -11.26 5.88 -19.98
N ARG A 119 -11.87 4.90 -20.62
CA ARG A 119 -11.30 3.57 -20.89
C ARG A 119 -10.12 3.58 -21.90
N THR A 120 -9.72 4.73 -22.39
CA THR A 120 -8.72 4.83 -23.44
C THR A 120 -7.30 4.79 -22.88
N THR A 121 -6.58 3.75 -23.25
CA THR A 121 -5.14 3.58 -22.98
C THR A 121 -4.27 4.65 -23.65
N ASN A 122 -4.80 5.37 -24.61
CA ASN A 122 -4.12 6.41 -25.35
C ASN A 122 -5.01 7.64 -25.42
N ILE A 123 -4.46 8.79 -25.08
CA ILE A 123 -5.12 10.06 -25.29
C ILE A 123 -5.00 10.36 -26.79
N ARG A 124 -6.08 10.23 -27.52
CA ARG A 124 -6.13 10.68 -28.91
C ARG A 124 -6.29 12.19 -28.92
N LYS A 125 -5.25 12.88 -29.31
CA LYS A 125 -5.27 14.33 -29.47
C LYS A 125 -5.30 14.64 -30.94
N ASN A 126 -6.30 15.42 -31.38
CA ASN A 126 -6.30 15.97 -32.72
C ASN A 126 -5.43 17.22 -32.71
N ILE A 127 -4.33 17.19 -33.43
CA ILE A 127 -3.47 18.35 -33.60
C ILE A 127 -3.66 18.86 -35.02
N PRO A 128 -3.96 20.15 -35.22
CA PRO A 128 -3.98 20.74 -36.53
C PRO A 128 -2.55 20.71 -37.13
N GLN A 129 -2.44 20.18 -38.31
CA GLN A 129 -1.18 20.13 -39.06
C GLN A 129 -1.43 20.61 -40.48
N THR A 130 -0.48 21.34 -41.06
CA THR A 130 -0.55 21.71 -42.47
C THR A 130 -0.18 20.53 -43.36
N GLY A 131 -0.96 20.30 -44.39
CA GLY A 131 -0.79 19.22 -45.36
C GLY A 131 -1.26 19.59 -46.75
N ILE A 132 -1.09 18.68 -47.71
CA ILE A 132 -1.57 18.87 -49.12
C ILE A 132 -3.11 18.75 -49.14
N VAL A 133 -3.68 17.95 -48.26
CA VAL A 133 -5.13 17.74 -48.13
C VAL A 133 -5.57 18.08 -46.73
N GLY A 134 -6.72 18.77 -46.58
CA GLY A 134 -7.26 19.16 -45.30
C GLY A 134 -8.70 19.70 -45.42
N TYR A 135 -9.30 20.09 -44.29
CA TYR A 135 -10.68 20.58 -44.19
C TYR A 135 -10.79 22.10 -44.38
N ALA A 136 -9.68 22.83 -44.22
CA ALA A 136 -9.65 24.30 -44.41
C ALA A 136 -8.28 24.75 -44.94
N PRO A 137 -8.21 25.85 -45.71
CA PRO A 137 -6.92 26.40 -46.16
C PRO A 137 -6.15 27.08 -45.02
N HIS A 138 -4.88 26.86 -44.98
CA HIS A 138 -3.93 27.67 -44.19
C HIS A 138 -3.53 28.87 -45.02
N VAL A 139 -4.24 29.97 -44.85
CA VAL A 139 -4.12 31.16 -45.72
C VAL A 139 -2.70 31.65 -45.91
N PRO A 140 -1.85 31.78 -44.88
CA PRO A 140 -0.45 32.21 -45.10
C PRO A 140 0.33 31.29 -46.01
N ASN A 141 0.21 29.97 -45.89
CA ASN A 141 0.90 29.01 -46.75
C ASN A 141 0.35 29.02 -48.20
N ALA A 142 -0.98 29.20 -48.34
CA ALA A 142 -1.62 29.28 -49.63
C ALA A 142 -1.14 30.52 -50.41
N ILE A 143 -1.06 31.67 -49.77
CA ILE A 143 -0.54 32.92 -50.36
C ILE A 143 0.94 32.79 -50.72
N ALA A 144 1.71 32.10 -49.86
CA ALA A 144 3.13 31.86 -50.09
C ALA A 144 3.44 30.79 -51.15
N GLY A 145 2.40 30.15 -51.73
CA GLY A 145 2.58 29.09 -52.73
C GLY A 145 3.14 27.78 -52.16
N VAL A 146 3.07 27.58 -50.86
CA VAL A 146 3.54 26.34 -50.19
C VAL A 146 2.59 25.19 -50.49
N PRO A 147 3.05 24.04 -51.01
CA PRO A 147 2.17 22.92 -51.37
C PRO A 147 1.34 22.38 -50.17
N GLN A 148 1.89 22.50 -48.96
CA GLN A 148 1.22 22.09 -47.70
C GLN A 148 0.35 23.24 -47.13
N SER A 149 -0.62 23.67 -47.89
CA SER A 149 -1.47 24.82 -47.58
C SER A 149 -2.84 24.49 -47.02
N MET A 150 -3.11 23.23 -46.76
CA MET A 150 -4.38 22.80 -46.12
C MET A 150 -4.16 22.43 -44.67
N ILE A 151 -5.15 22.77 -43.82
CA ILE A 151 -5.17 22.35 -42.42
C ILE A 151 -5.87 20.99 -42.34
N ALA A 152 -5.15 19.97 -41.87
CA ALA A 152 -5.65 18.65 -41.58
C ALA A 152 -5.59 18.37 -40.10
N GLN A 153 -6.45 17.50 -39.60
CA GLN A 153 -6.36 17.00 -38.24
C GLN A 153 -5.59 15.69 -38.20
N GLN A 154 -4.41 15.72 -37.61
CA GLN A 154 -3.67 14.50 -37.37
C GLN A 154 -4.05 13.94 -36.00
N LYS A 155 -4.49 12.69 -36.00
CA LYS A 155 -4.72 11.95 -34.75
C LYS A 155 -3.40 11.46 -34.21
N ILE A 156 -2.90 12.12 -33.18
CA ILE A 156 -1.70 11.67 -32.47
C ILE A 156 -2.13 10.89 -31.26
N GLU A 157 -1.66 9.66 -31.15
CA GLU A 157 -1.80 8.85 -29.94
C GLU A 157 -0.68 9.24 -28.97
N GLN A 158 -1.02 10.02 -27.96
CA GLN A 158 -0.09 10.33 -26.88
C GLN A 158 -0.10 9.15 -25.92
N ARG A 159 1.08 8.54 -25.70
CA ARG A 159 1.23 7.48 -24.70
C ARG A 159 0.89 8.04 -23.32
N ALA A 160 0.03 7.34 -22.59
CA ALA A 160 -0.25 7.67 -21.20
C ALA A 160 1.02 7.56 -20.35
N LYS A 161 1.22 8.46 -19.42
CA LYS A 161 2.31 8.39 -18.46
C LYS A 161 2.01 7.22 -17.50
N VAL A 162 2.96 6.33 -17.33
CA VAL A 162 2.86 5.20 -16.40
C VAL A 162 3.47 5.60 -15.07
N LEU A 163 2.76 5.30 -13.98
CA LEU A 163 3.22 5.48 -12.61
C LEU A 163 3.09 4.16 -11.86
N THR A 164 4.04 3.89 -10.98
CA THR A 164 3.96 2.77 -10.04
C THR A 164 3.88 3.32 -8.64
N ILE A 165 2.89 2.86 -7.88
CA ILE A 165 2.70 3.16 -6.47
C ILE A 165 2.93 1.87 -5.69
N VAL A 166 3.79 1.91 -4.70
CA VAL A 166 3.95 0.86 -3.69
C VAL A 166 3.37 1.38 -2.39
N TYR A 167 2.33 0.72 -1.90
CA TYR A 167 1.69 1.03 -0.63
C TYR A 167 2.04 -0.03 0.39
N ASP A 168 2.84 0.33 1.41
CA ASP A 168 3.16 -0.54 2.53
C ASP A 168 2.05 -0.45 3.57
N ILE A 169 1.30 -1.53 3.72
CA ILE A 169 0.19 -1.63 4.66
C ILE A 169 0.61 -2.14 6.04
N GLY A 170 1.91 -2.36 6.26
CA GLY A 170 2.45 -2.74 7.56
C GLY A 170 2.21 -1.66 8.60
N ALA A 171 1.53 -2.01 9.68
CA ALA A 171 1.25 -1.11 10.79
C ALA A 171 1.44 -1.80 12.13
N SER A 172 1.66 -1.00 13.18
CA SER A 172 1.75 -1.51 14.55
C SER A 172 0.44 -2.20 14.96
N ALA A 173 0.54 -3.19 15.84
CA ALA A 173 -0.62 -3.86 16.43
C ALA A 173 -1.56 -2.91 17.19
N ASN A 174 -1.06 -1.78 17.67
CA ASN A 174 -1.85 -0.77 18.40
C ASN A 174 -2.66 0.15 17.47
N VAL A 175 -2.58 -0.06 16.15
CA VAL A 175 -3.36 0.74 15.20
C VAL A 175 -4.76 0.17 15.12
N ASP A 176 -5.76 1.02 15.36
CA ASP A 176 -7.17 0.66 15.25
C ASP A 176 -7.55 0.34 13.80
N ALA A 177 -8.52 -0.55 13.64
CA ALA A 177 -8.97 -0.98 12.32
C ALA A 177 -9.54 0.17 11.47
N GLU A 178 -10.21 1.14 12.09
CA GLU A 178 -10.77 2.33 11.41
C GLU A 178 -9.69 3.19 10.78
N ARG A 179 -8.50 3.25 11.37
CA ARG A 179 -7.37 3.99 10.82
C ARG A 179 -6.86 3.36 9.52
N PHE A 180 -6.90 2.01 9.42
CA PHE A 180 -6.62 1.31 8.16
C PHE A 180 -7.60 1.72 7.06
N VAL A 181 -8.88 1.81 7.43
CA VAL A 181 -9.93 2.23 6.50
C VAL A 181 -9.67 3.64 5.98
N SER A 182 -9.27 4.57 6.84
CA SER A 182 -8.94 5.95 6.45
C SER A 182 -7.71 6.00 5.53
N ALA A 183 -6.60 5.39 5.93
CA ALA A 183 -5.37 5.37 5.13
C ALA A 183 -5.59 4.74 3.74
N GLY A 184 -6.27 3.60 3.70
CA GLY A 184 -6.56 2.90 2.45
C GLY A 184 -7.48 3.69 1.52
N ARG A 185 -8.43 4.46 2.06
CA ARG A 185 -9.28 5.38 1.27
C ARG A 185 -8.44 6.47 0.61
N HIS A 186 -7.52 7.09 1.32
CA HIS A 186 -6.64 8.12 0.74
C HIS A 186 -5.80 7.56 -0.41
N VAL A 187 -5.29 6.34 -0.30
CA VAL A 187 -4.55 5.67 -1.38
C VAL A 187 -5.47 5.35 -2.57
N LEU A 188 -6.68 4.88 -2.31
CA LEU A 188 -7.64 4.61 -3.40
C LEU A 188 -8.02 5.90 -4.13
N ASP A 189 -8.28 6.98 -3.40
CA ASP A 189 -8.56 8.31 -3.98
C ASP A 189 -7.36 8.85 -4.77
N LEU A 190 -6.15 8.65 -4.29
CA LEU A 190 -4.93 8.99 -5.01
C LEU A 190 -4.88 8.28 -6.37
N VAL A 191 -5.10 6.96 -6.39
CA VAL A 191 -5.07 6.18 -7.64
C VAL A 191 -6.15 6.65 -8.60
N GLN A 192 -7.37 6.92 -8.11
CA GLN A 192 -8.47 7.44 -8.92
C GLN A 192 -8.15 8.82 -9.49
N THR A 193 -7.64 9.73 -8.66
CA THR A 193 -7.26 11.09 -9.06
C THR A 193 -6.21 11.07 -10.17
N LEU A 194 -5.18 10.24 -10.05
CA LEU A 194 -4.14 10.09 -11.06
C LEU A 194 -4.68 9.52 -12.38
N GLU A 195 -5.55 8.51 -12.32
CA GLU A 195 -6.14 7.94 -13.54
C GLU A 195 -7.05 8.92 -14.25
N LEU A 196 -7.76 9.77 -13.51
CA LEU A 196 -8.55 10.86 -14.10
C LEU A 196 -7.68 11.91 -14.80
N GLN A 197 -6.50 12.17 -14.26
CA GLN A 197 -5.52 13.06 -14.86
C GLN A 197 -4.83 12.46 -16.10
N GLY A 198 -5.19 11.21 -16.47
CA GLY A 198 -4.66 10.52 -17.64
C GLY A 198 -3.39 9.72 -17.40
N TYR A 199 -3.02 9.51 -16.16
CA TYR A 199 -1.95 8.57 -15.81
C TYR A 199 -2.45 7.12 -15.89
N ARG A 200 -1.54 6.19 -16.07
CA ARG A 200 -1.78 4.75 -15.94
C ARG A 200 -1.04 4.25 -14.72
N VAL A 201 -1.80 3.93 -13.69
CA VAL A 201 -1.25 3.60 -12.39
C VAL A 201 -1.16 2.09 -12.22
N ARG A 202 0.05 1.59 -11.88
CA ARG A 202 0.23 0.28 -11.28
C ARG A 202 0.23 0.45 -9.77
N VAL A 203 -0.48 -0.43 -9.06
CA VAL A 203 -0.52 -0.44 -7.60
C VAL A 203 0.00 -1.78 -7.11
N ASP A 204 1.05 -1.72 -6.34
CA ASP A 204 1.60 -2.85 -5.61
C ASP A 204 1.36 -2.62 -4.12
N ILE A 205 0.79 -3.60 -3.43
CA ILE A 205 0.72 -3.61 -1.97
C ILE A 205 1.97 -4.30 -1.45
N GLN A 206 2.55 -3.72 -0.42
CA GLN A 206 3.66 -4.31 0.31
C GLN A 206 3.22 -4.67 1.73
N HIS A 207 3.60 -5.86 2.18
CA HIS A 207 3.61 -6.26 3.57
C HIS A 207 5.07 -6.37 3.99
N ALA A 208 5.52 -5.48 4.85
CA ALA A 208 6.88 -5.52 5.34
C ALA A 208 6.88 -5.77 6.86
N PHE A 209 7.52 -6.86 7.24
CA PHE A 209 7.70 -7.26 8.64
C PHE A 209 9.17 -7.40 8.94
N CYS A 210 9.55 -7.05 10.16
CA CYS A 210 10.94 -7.09 10.53
C CYS A 210 11.17 -7.49 11.98
N THR A 211 12.33 -8.10 12.20
CA THR A 211 12.95 -8.34 13.49
C THR A 211 14.26 -7.59 13.56
N HIS A 212 15.00 -7.74 14.62
CA HIS A 212 16.33 -7.13 14.72
C HIS A 212 17.32 -7.65 13.65
N LYS A 213 17.14 -8.91 13.18
CA LYS A 213 18.09 -9.59 12.29
C LYS A 213 17.58 -9.82 10.89
N GLU A 214 16.31 -10.13 10.76
CA GLU A 214 15.68 -10.53 9.51
C GLU A 214 14.57 -9.59 9.11
N ARG A 215 14.34 -9.47 7.80
CA ARG A 215 13.25 -8.69 7.22
C ARG A 215 12.52 -9.52 6.20
N ALA A 216 11.20 -9.51 6.28
CA ALA A 216 10.32 -10.23 5.38
C ALA A 216 9.47 -9.21 4.61
N ILE A 217 9.60 -9.18 3.29
CA ILE A 217 8.88 -8.25 2.43
C ILE A 217 8.12 -9.04 1.38
N CYS A 218 6.81 -8.94 1.43
CA CYS A 218 5.90 -9.45 0.41
C CYS A 218 5.40 -8.30 -0.44
N ARG A 219 5.47 -8.41 -1.75
CA ARG A 219 4.93 -7.42 -2.69
C ARG A 219 3.95 -8.08 -3.65
N ILE A 220 2.75 -7.50 -3.74
CA ILE A 220 1.65 -8.06 -4.52
C ILE A 220 1.13 -6.99 -5.48
N THR A 221 1.17 -7.26 -6.78
CA THR A 221 0.54 -6.39 -7.77
C THR A 221 -0.98 -6.56 -7.69
N VAL A 222 -1.68 -5.54 -7.21
CA VAL A 222 -3.15 -5.56 -7.06
C VAL A 222 -3.84 -4.89 -8.24
N LYS A 223 -3.14 -4.00 -8.95
CA LYS A 223 -3.62 -3.36 -10.17
C LYS A 223 -2.46 -3.13 -11.14
N ASN A 224 -2.61 -3.62 -12.36
CA ASN A 224 -1.64 -3.36 -13.42
C ASN A 224 -2.00 -2.05 -14.16
N HIS A 225 -1.00 -1.37 -14.72
CA HIS A 225 -1.18 -0.14 -15.51
C HIS A 225 -2.06 -0.30 -16.75
N ARG A 226 -2.20 -1.52 -17.27
CA ARG A 226 -3.06 -1.84 -18.44
C ARG A 226 -4.52 -2.06 -18.09
N GLN A 227 -4.82 -2.28 -16.82
CA GLN A 227 -6.17 -2.56 -16.33
C GLN A 227 -6.86 -1.28 -15.90
N PRO A 228 -8.14 -1.08 -16.21
CA PRO A 228 -8.92 -0.01 -15.59
C PRO A 228 -9.07 -0.28 -14.10
N ILE A 229 -9.17 0.80 -13.31
CA ILE A 229 -9.46 0.65 -11.89
C ILE A 229 -10.88 0.09 -11.70
N ASN A 230 -10.99 -0.91 -10.82
CA ASN A 230 -12.27 -1.36 -10.28
C ASN A 230 -12.26 -1.10 -8.77
N PRO A 231 -12.85 0.02 -8.31
CA PRO A 231 -12.79 0.41 -6.92
C PRO A 231 -13.31 -0.66 -5.97
N LEU A 232 -14.37 -1.37 -6.35
CA LEU A 232 -14.95 -2.42 -5.51
C LEU A 232 -14.00 -3.61 -5.31
N LYS A 233 -13.32 -4.06 -6.37
CA LYS A 233 -12.37 -5.18 -6.27
C LYS A 233 -11.11 -4.82 -5.49
N ILE A 234 -10.65 -3.57 -5.60
CA ILE A 234 -9.42 -3.13 -4.95
C ILE A 234 -9.67 -2.63 -3.52
N SER A 235 -10.92 -2.30 -3.15
CA SER A 235 -11.27 -1.74 -1.86
C SER A 235 -10.87 -2.63 -0.69
N TYR A 236 -11.16 -3.92 -0.76
CA TYR A 236 -10.75 -4.85 0.29
C TYR A 236 -9.23 -4.85 0.48
N LEU A 237 -8.49 -4.89 -0.62
CA LEU A 237 -7.03 -5.01 -0.62
C LEU A 237 -6.32 -3.77 -0.07
N LEU A 238 -6.86 -2.57 -0.34
CA LEU A 238 -6.26 -1.31 0.11
C LEU A 238 -6.81 -0.83 1.45
N ILE A 239 -8.08 -1.10 1.74
CA ILE A 239 -8.83 -0.42 2.80
C ILE A 239 -9.04 -1.33 4.01
N HIS A 240 -9.27 -2.64 3.79
CA HIS A 240 -9.69 -3.52 4.86
C HIS A 240 -8.51 -4.07 5.68
N PRO A 241 -8.50 -3.94 7.02
CA PRO A 241 -7.38 -4.39 7.86
C PRO A 241 -7.13 -5.90 7.78
N SER A 242 -8.15 -6.71 7.48
CA SER A 242 -7.98 -8.17 7.32
C SER A 242 -6.99 -8.55 6.23
N PHE A 243 -6.84 -7.74 5.17
CA PHE A 243 -5.86 -8.08 4.14
C PHE A 243 -4.44 -8.12 4.70
N CYS A 244 -4.09 -7.17 5.55
CA CYS A 244 -2.82 -7.19 6.29
C CYS A 244 -2.81 -8.29 7.37
N ARG A 245 -3.84 -8.28 8.22
CA ARG A 245 -3.86 -9.02 9.50
C ARG A 245 -4.31 -10.48 9.38
N ARG A 246 -4.84 -10.89 8.22
CA ARG A 246 -5.13 -12.30 7.91
C ARG A 246 -4.29 -12.81 6.75
N GLN A 247 -4.43 -12.28 5.53
CA GLN A 247 -3.68 -12.76 4.39
C GLN A 247 -2.18 -12.44 4.48
N GLY A 248 -1.81 -11.22 4.92
CA GLY A 248 -0.42 -10.85 5.13
C GLY A 248 0.24 -11.66 6.26
N PHE A 249 -0.46 -11.88 7.37
CA PHE A 249 0.03 -12.74 8.45
C PHE A 249 0.11 -14.21 8.02
N ARG A 250 -0.87 -14.68 7.23
CA ARG A 250 -0.81 -16.04 6.67
C ARG A 250 0.42 -16.24 5.78
N TRP A 251 0.74 -15.23 4.97
CA TRP A 251 1.98 -15.27 4.21
C TRP A 251 3.19 -15.37 5.13
N LEU A 252 3.32 -14.48 6.11
CA LEU A 252 4.43 -14.46 7.06
C LEU A 252 4.57 -15.81 7.78
N GLU A 253 3.46 -16.40 8.23
CA GLU A 253 3.41 -17.71 8.90
C GLU A 253 3.90 -18.87 8.02
N THR A 254 3.93 -18.71 6.70
CA THR A 254 4.26 -19.76 5.75
C THR A 254 5.56 -19.54 4.99
N VAL A 255 6.28 -18.45 5.26
CA VAL A 255 7.60 -18.21 4.68
C VAL A 255 8.62 -19.12 5.34
N THR A 256 9.19 -20.05 4.55
CA THR A 256 10.07 -21.12 5.07
C THR A 256 11.46 -20.64 5.39
N GLU A 257 11.90 -19.57 4.78
CA GLU A 257 13.23 -18.97 4.91
C GLU A 257 13.42 -18.22 6.22
N LEU A 258 12.34 -17.87 6.91
CA LEU A 258 12.42 -17.19 8.20
C LEU A 258 12.89 -18.13 9.28
N THR A 259 13.93 -17.72 10.00
CA THR A 259 14.58 -18.51 11.06
C THR A 259 14.47 -17.86 12.43
N ASN A 260 14.26 -16.54 12.48
CA ASN A 260 14.25 -15.80 13.73
C ASN A 260 12.91 -15.94 14.48
N PRO A 261 12.91 -16.52 15.72
CA PRO A 261 11.70 -16.71 16.51
C PRO A 261 11.02 -15.40 16.95
N ASP A 262 11.73 -14.26 16.87
CA ASP A 262 11.15 -12.96 17.21
C ASP A 262 9.98 -12.56 16.30
N PHE A 263 9.85 -13.16 15.11
CA PHE A 263 8.69 -12.97 14.27
C PHE A 263 7.40 -13.47 14.92
N ALA A 264 7.45 -14.57 15.67
CA ALA A 264 6.29 -15.10 16.39
C ALA A 264 5.87 -14.21 17.58
N SER A 265 6.78 -13.40 18.09
CA SER A 265 6.54 -12.47 19.18
C SER A 265 5.90 -11.17 18.70
N GLY A 266 4.66 -11.22 18.26
CA GLY A 266 3.90 -10.08 17.74
C GLY A 266 3.96 -9.91 16.22
N TYR A 267 4.27 -10.99 15.50
CA TYR A 267 4.28 -11.07 14.02
C TYR A 267 5.14 -10.01 13.33
N GLY A 268 6.30 -9.78 13.89
CA GLY A 268 7.23 -8.80 13.39
C GLY A 268 6.80 -7.36 13.69
N ARG A 269 7.60 -6.44 13.25
CA ARG A 269 7.35 -5.00 13.40
C ARG A 269 7.31 -4.39 12.02
N PRO A 270 6.52 -3.33 11.81
CA PRO A 270 6.54 -2.58 10.55
C PRO A 270 7.95 -2.04 10.27
N LEU A 271 8.28 -1.86 8.99
CA LEU A 271 9.62 -1.49 8.55
C LEU A 271 10.13 -0.17 9.15
N TYR A 272 9.25 0.78 9.48
CA TYR A 272 9.65 2.06 10.07
C TYR A 272 10.38 1.95 11.41
N TRP A 273 10.13 0.90 12.19
CA TRP A 273 10.81 0.67 13.46
C TRP A 273 12.30 0.34 13.32
N GLN A 274 12.73 0.01 12.11
CA GLN A 274 14.08 -0.49 11.86
C GLN A 274 14.99 0.51 11.22
N VAL A 275 14.44 1.51 10.57
CA VAL A 275 15.25 2.54 9.92
C VAL A 275 15.70 3.58 10.96
N ASP A 276 14.87 3.82 11.98
CA ASP A 276 15.21 4.70 13.11
C ASP A 276 14.54 4.21 14.40
N SER A 277 15.23 4.30 15.54
CA SER A 277 14.72 3.91 16.86
C SER A 277 13.53 4.76 17.31
N ASP A 278 13.46 6.00 16.87
CA ASP A 278 12.42 6.98 17.21
C ASP A 278 11.25 6.96 16.22
N GLY A 279 11.31 6.09 15.21
CA GLY A 279 10.35 5.98 14.14
C GLY A 279 10.81 6.69 12.87
N ALA A 280 11.18 5.90 11.85
CA ALA A 280 11.65 6.46 10.60
C ALA A 280 10.55 7.23 9.85
N SER A 281 10.91 8.37 9.30
CA SER A 281 10.07 9.06 8.33
C SER A 281 9.90 8.22 7.04
N THR A 282 8.84 8.46 6.30
CA THR A 282 8.62 7.75 5.03
C THR A 282 9.77 7.98 4.03
N ASP A 283 10.40 9.15 4.05
CA ASP A 283 11.56 9.43 3.20
C ASP A 283 12.79 8.60 3.58
N GLN A 284 13.04 8.39 4.86
CA GLN A 284 14.11 7.51 5.33
C GLN A 284 13.83 6.06 4.91
N ILE A 285 12.58 5.60 4.98
CA ILE A 285 12.18 4.27 4.51
C ILE A 285 12.35 4.16 2.98
N ARG A 286 11.95 5.19 2.22
CA ARG A 286 12.16 5.23 0.75
C ARG A 286 13.62 5.09 0.39
N GLU A 287 14.48 5.84 1.07
CA GLU A 287 15.92 5.80 0.83
C GLU A 287 16.50 4.43 1.21
N TYR A 288 16.11 3.88 2.35
CA TYR A 288 16.50 2.56 2.78
C TYR A 288 16.13 1.47 1.76
N LEU A 289 14.89 1.48 1.25
CA LEU A 289 14.43 0.53 0.23
C LEU A 289 15.19 0.69 -1.10
N ARG A 290 15.57 1.93 -1.48
CA ARG A 290 16.38 2.19 -2.68
C ARG A 290 17.80 1.67 -2.54
N GLN A 291 18.44 1.90 -1.39
CA GLN A 291 19.80 1.41 -1.10
C GLN A 291 19.87 -0.12 -1.19
N HIS A 292 18.84 -0.81 -0.73
CA HIS A 292 18.73 -2.27 -0.83
C HIS A 292 18.14 -2.77 -2.16
N ARG A 293 17.94 -1.89 -3.16
CA ARG A 293 17.37 -2.24 -4.47
C ARG A 293 15.97 -2.84 -4.42
N LEU A 294 15.23 -2.56 -3.35
CA LEU A 294 13.86 -3.02 -3.13
C LEU A 294 12.81 -2.04 -3.68
N LEU A 295 13.23 -0.85 -4.12
CA LEU A 295 12.36 0.16 -4.71
C LEU A 295 12.98 0.66 -6.02
N GLU A 296 12.27 0.44 -7.14
CA GLU A 296 12.70 0.87 -8.46
C GLU A 296 12.66 2.40 -8.61
N LYS A 297 13.56 2.94 -9.44
CA LYS A 297 13.57 4.37 -9.75
C LYS A 297 12.26 4.79 -10.43
N GLY A 298 11.67 5.89 -9.95
CA GLY A 298 10.41 6.40 -10.49
C GLY A 298 9.16 5.76 -9.88
N THR A 299 9.32 4.85 -8.93
CA THR A 299 8.23 4.33 -8.11
C THR A 299 7.95 5.27 -6.95
N PHE A 300 6.69 5.62 -6.74
CA PHE A 300 6.23 6.31 -5.54
C PHE A 300 5.94 5.27 -4.47
N PHE A 301 6.60 5.41 -3.34
CA PHE A 301 6.35 4.59 -2.16
C PHE A 301 5.62 5.44 -1.12
N THR A 302 4.58 4.89 -0.53
CA THR A 302 3.92 5.43 0.65
C THR A 302 3.65 4.30 1.63
N ASN A 303 3.67 4.61 2.92
CA ASN A 303 3.33 3.65 3.95
C ASN A 303 1.99 4.02 4.60
N PHE A 304 1.52 3.14 5.48
CA PHE A 304 0.30 3.34 6.24
C PHE A 304 0.23 4.71 6.93
N TYR A 305 1.29 5.12 7.61
CA TYR A 305 1.31 6.35 8.42
C TYR A 305 1.30 7.62 7.58
N GLU A 306 1.99 7.62 6.45
CA GLU A 306 1.93 8.74 5.50
C GLU A 306 0.55 8.83 4.85
N ALA A 307 -0.01 7.68 4.42
CA ALA A 307 -1.32 7.63 3.82
C ALA A 307 -2.45 8.02 4.79
N GLU A 308 -2.31 7.72 6.08
CA GLU A 308 -3.25 8.14 7.11
C GLU A 308 -3.29 9.66 7.30
N ASN A 309 -2.11 10.30 7.28
CA ASN A 309 -1.94 11.71 7.62
C ASN A 309 -2.06 12.66 6.43
N HIS A 310 -2.15 12.15 5.20
CA HIS A 310 -2.20 12.96 4.00
C HIS A 310 -3.42 12.59 3.14
N SER A 311 -4.14 13.61 2.70
CA SER A 311 -5.18 13.46 1.68
C SER A 311 -4.60 13.01 0.33
N ALA A 312 -5.44 12.51 -0.56
CA ALA A 312 -5.03 12.13 -1.92
C ALA A 312 -4.33 13.29 -2.67
N ASP A 313 -4.80 14.50 -2.48
CA ASP A 313 -4.22 15.71 -3.10
C ASP A 313 -2.82 16.02 -2.58
N GLU A 314 -2.58 15.88 -1.29
CA GLU A 314 -1.26 16.06 -0.68
C GLU A 314 -0.30 14.95 -1.12
N LEU A 315 -0.78 13.71 -1.23
CA LEU A 315 0.01 12.61 -1.78
C LEU A 315 0.43 12.86 -3.23
N VAL A 316 -0.44 13.46 -4.07
CA VAL A 316 -0.09 13.88 -5.44
C VAL A 316 1.02 14.93 -5.43
N GLU A 317 0.98 15.88 -4.49
CA GLU A 317 2.03 16.90 -4.33
C GLU A 317 3.37 16.29 -3.90
N LEU A 318 3.34 15.32 -2.97
CA LEU A 318 4.53 14.56 -2.55
C LEU A 318 5.16 13.76 -3.71
N MET A 319 4.37 13.36 -4.71
CA MET A 319 4.87 12.75 -5.95
C MET A 319 5.55 13.76 -6.89
N GLY A 320 5.54 15.05 -6.58
CA GLY A 320 6.05 16.12 -7.46
C GLY A 320 5.17 16.36 -8.71
N ILE A 321 3.94 15.91 -8.70
CA ILE A 321 2.99 16.09 -9.80
C ILE A 321 2.25 17.41 -9.60
N LYS A 322 2.50 18.39 -10.48
CA LYS A 322 1.79 19.67 -10.43
C LYS A 322 0.32 19.49 -10.80
N LYS A 323 -0.59 19.96 -9.97
CA LYS A 323 -2.01 20.09 -10.31
C LYS A 323 -2.15 20.98 -11.55
N LYS A 324 -2.86 20.53 -12.55
CA LYS A 324 -3.30 21.44 -13.61
C LYS A 324 -4.31 22.39 -12.98
N SER A 325 -3.95 23.69 -12.88
CA SER A 325 -4.92 24.70 -12.52
C SER A 325 -6.10 24.61 -13.50
N SER A 326 -7.28 24.36 -12.98
CA SER A 326 -8.52 24.49 -13.74
C SER A 326 -8.65 25.98 -14.13
N LYS A 327 -8.39 26.26 -15.42
CA LYS A 327 -8.85 27.51 -16.04
C LYS A 327 -10.31 27.35 -16.43
#